data_8bb1e0c5a802c008231cfd0e86f14a8f
#
_entry.id   8bb1e0c5a802c008231cfd0e86f14a8f
#
_cell.length_a   1.000
_cell.length_b   1.000
_cell.length_c   1.000
_cell.angle_alpha   90.00
_cell.angle_beta   90.00
_cell.angle_gamma   90.00
#
_symmetry.space_group_name_H-M   'P 1'
#
loop_
_entity.id
_entity.type
_entity.pdbx_description
1 polymer ?
#
loop_
_entity_poly.entity_id
_entity_poly.type
_entity_poly.pdbx_seq_one_letter_code
_entity_poly.pdbx_strand_id
1 'polypeptide(L)'
;MVQQAEFTLTPRSRGFHLVTDEVLSHLPPLPDAGLVHLFVKHTSAGLSINENADPDVRNDLGAIFDRLVGEREVYYTHTLEGDDDMPAHAKSTLTGVELTVPVTRGRLNL
;
A
#
# COMPACT_ATOMS: atom_id res chain seq x y z
N MET A 1 -23.87 9.81 5.48
CA MET A 1 -22.89 10.31 6.47
C MET A 1 -21.52 9.74 6.16
N VAL A 2 -20.50 10.57 6.20
CA VAL A 2 -19.12 10.14 6.02
C VAL A 2 -18.47 9.99 7.41
N GLN A 3 -17.79 8.88 7.64
CA GLN A 3 -16.97 8.67 8.83
C GLN A 3 -15.51 8.61 8.41
N GLN A 4 -14.63 9.11 9.25
CA GLN A 4 -13.21 9.12 8.99
C GLN A 4 -12.43 8.55 10.17
N ALA A 5 -11.32 7.88 9.84
CA ALA A 5 -10.33 7.43 10.82
C ALA A 5 -8.95 7.67 10.22
N GLU A 6 -8.02 8.15 11.05
CA GLU A 6 -6.63 8.29 10.65
C GLU A 6 -5.79 7.48 11.64
N PHE A 7 -4.86 6.69 11.12
CA PHE A 7 -4.05 5.81 11.93
C PHE A 7 -2.73 5.52 11.23
N THR A 8 -1.78 4.99 11.99
CA THR A 8 -0.47 4.60 11.46
C THR A 8 -0.37 3.09 11.46
N LEU A 9 -0.01 2.52 10.31
CA LEU A 9 0.25 1.09 10.19
C LEU A 9 1.55 0.71 10.89
N THR A 10 1.61 -0.51 11.39
CA THR A 10 2.83 -1.06 11.95
C THR A 10 3.94 -1.04 10.91
N PRO A 11 5.15 -0.55 11.24
CA PRO A 11 6.26 -0.54 10.30
C PRO A 11 6.61 -1.95 9.80
N ARG A 12 6.95 -2.05 8.52
CA ARG A 12 7.33 -3.29 7.87
C ARG A 12 8.59 -3.09 7.05
N SER A 13 9.27 -4.19 6.75
CA SER A 13 10.41 -4.19 5.86
C SER A 13 9.98 -3.89 4.42
N ARG A 14 10.94 -3.56 3.56
CA ARG A 14 10.67 -3.36 2.14
C ARG A 14 9.98 -4.59 1.54
N GLY A 15 8.99 -4.36 0.69
CA GLY A 15 8.25 -5.40 -0.01
C GLY A 15 6.75 -5.15 0.01
N PHE A 16 6.01 -6.19 -0.37
CA PHE A 16 4.55 -6.18 -0.39
C PHE A 16 4.02 -6.96 0.80
N HIS A 17 3.15 -6.35 1.58
CA HIS A 17 2.61 -6.90 2.82
C HIS A 17 1.11 -6.80 2.85
N LEU A 18 0.45 -7.83 3.38
CA LEU A 18 -0.98 -7.81 3.61
C LEU A 18 -1.28 -6.89 4.80
N VAL A 19 -2.20 -5.95 4.60
CA VAL A 19 -2.58 -4.99 5.64
C VAL A 19 -4.09 -4.95 5.89
N THR A 20 -4.85 -5.82 5.23
CA THR A 20 -6.32 -5.81 5.30
C THR A 20 -6.84 -5.86 6.73
N ASP A 21 -6.37 -6.82 7.53
CA ASP A 21 -6.86 -7.00 8.91
C ASP A 21 -6.46 -5.84 9.80
N GLU A 22 -5.24 -5.33 9.65
CA GLU A 22 -4.79 -4.17 10.43
C GLU A 22 -5.62 -2.94 10.09
N VAL A 23 -5.89 -2.70 8.81
CA VAL A 23 -6.74 -1.59 8.37
C VAL A 23 -8.13 -1.73 8.96
N LEU A 24 -8.75 -2.92 8.83
CA LEU A 24 -10.10 -3.16 9.35
C LEU A 24 -10.18 -2.92 10.86
N SER A 25 -9.12 -3.24 11.60
CA SER A 25 -9.10 -3.05 13.06
C SER A 25 -9.19 -1.59 13.48
N HIS A 26 -8.88 -0.65 12.59
CA HIS A 26 -8.92 0.78 12.85
C HIS A 26 -10.16 1.47 12.31
N LEU A 27 -10.98 0.78 11.53
CA LEU A 27 -12.17 1.35 10.95
C LEU A 27 -13.37 1.25 11.90
N PRO A 28 -14.31 2.21 11.84
CA PRO A 28 -15.59 2.04 12.49
C PRO A 28 -16.35 0.87 11.85
N PRO A 29 -17.44 0.38 12.48
CA PRO A 29 -18.26 -0.66 11.89
C PRO A 29 -18.68 -0.28 10.47
N LEU A 30 -18.55 -1.22 9.53
CA LEU A 30 -18.89 -0.97 8.13
C LEU A 30 -20.40 -0.91 7.95
N PRO A 31 -20.90 -0.06 7.03
CA PRO A 31 -22.33 -0.04 6.69
C PRO A 31 -22.70 -1.33 5.96
N ASP A 32 -24.01 -1.57 5.82
CA ASP A 32 -24.48 -2.70 5.01
C ASP A 32 -24.02 -2.57 3.57
N ALA A 33 -24.10 -1.37 3.02
CA ALA A 33 -23.59 -1.06 1.68
C ALA A 33 -22.92 0.31 1.70
N GLY A 34 -21.85 0.45 0.94
CA GLY A 34 -21.11 1.69 0.86
C GLY A 34 -19.73 1.52 0.26
N LEU A 35 -18.85 2.44 0.60
CA LEU A 35 -17.47 2.45 0.11
C LEU A 35 -16.51 2.68 1.26
N VAL A 36 -15.35 2.02 1.20
CA VAL A 36 -14.19 2.36 2.02
C VAL A 36 -13.16 2.98 1.09
N HIS A 37 -12.84 4.24 1.32
CA HIS A 37 -11.77 4.92 0.61
C HIS A 37 -10.56 5.01 1.51
N LEU A 38 -9.42 4.53 1.02
CA LEU A 38 -8.15 4.53 1.74
C LEU A 38 -7.18 5.47 1.04
N PHE A 39 -6.48 6.28 1.82
CA PHE A 39 -5.47 7.19 1.31
C PHE A 39 -4.22 7.11 2.18
N VAL A 40 -3.07 6.85 1.56
CA VAL A 40 -1.77 6.80 2.24
C VAL A 40 -1.15 8.19 2.20
N LYS A 41 -1.01 8.81 3.37
CA LYS A 41 -0.36 10.12 3.51
C LYS A 41 1.15 9.94 3.57
N HIS A 42 1.74 9.49 2.45
CA HIS A 42 3.16 9.20 2.37
C HIS A 42 3.64 9.29 0.93
N THR A 43 4.90 9.64 0.74
CA THR A 43 5.51 9.78 -0.58
C THR A 43 6.44 8.62 -0.96
N SER A 44 6.61 7.65 -0.06
CA SER A 44 7.46 6.48 -0.29
C SER A 44 6.82 5.17 0.15
N ALA A 45 5.49 5.14 0.18
CA ALA A 45 4.67 3.95 0.39
C ALA A 45 3.44 4.02 -0.50
N GLY A 46 2.82 2.88 -0.76
CA GLY A 46 1.63 2.82 -1.60
C GLY A 46 0.70 1.70 -1.21
N LEU A 47 -0.46 1.66 -1.85
CA LEU A 47 -1.47 0.62 -1.66
C LEU A 47 -1.85 0.02 -3.00
N SER A 48 -2.10 -1.29 -3.00
CA SER A 48 -2.67 -1.98 -4.15
C SER A 48 -3.54 -3.14 -3.67
N ILE A 49 -4.34 -3.66 -4.59
CA ILE A 49 -5.11 -4.89 -4.36
C ILE A 49 -4.47 -5.98 -5.19
N ASN A 50 -4.18 -7.10 -4.57
CA ASN A 50 -3.64 -8.25 -5.28
C ASN A 50 -4.03 -9.55 -4.58
N GLU A 51 -3.58 -10.67 -5.12
CA GLU A 51 -3.90 -11.98 -4.61
C GLU A 51 -3.36 -12.22 -3.21
N ASN A 52 -4.19 -12.78 -2.35
CA ASN A 52 -3.81 -13.17 -0.99
C ASN A 52 -3.50 -14.67 -0.89
N ALA A 53 -4.08 -15.50 -1.76
CA ALA A 53 -4.04 -16.97 -1.62
C ALA A 53 -2.63 -17.54 -1.74
N ASP A 54 -1.83 -17.02 -2.67
CA ASP A 54 -0.46 -17.50 -2.91
C ASP A 54 0.56 -16.44 -2.47
N PRO A 55 1.34 -16.70 -1.41
CA PRO A 55 2.36 -15.76 -0.96
C PRO A 55 3.47 -15.52 -1.98
N ASP A 56 3.65 -16.40 -2.95
CA ASP A 56 4.65 -16.20 -4.01
C ASP A 56 4.34 -14.98 -4.87
N VAL A 57 3.08 -14.58 -4.98
CA VAL A 57 2.71 -13.35 -5.70
C VAL A 57 3.37 -12.13 -5.06
N ARG A 58 3.37 -12.03 -3.73
CA ARG A 58 4.02 -10.92 -3.03
C ARG A 58 5.54 -10.96 -3.17
N ASN A 59 6.13 -12.15 -3.10
CA ASN A 59 7.56 -12.32 -3.33
C ASN A 59 7.96 -11.90 -4.74
N ASP A 60 7.21 -12.33 -5.73
CA ASP A 60 7.48 -11.99 -7.13
C ASP A 60 7.29 -10.50 -7.40
N LEU A 61 6.25 -9.88 -6.83
CA LEU A 61 6.04 -8.46 -6.96
C LEU A 61 7.20 -7.66 -6.37
N GLY A 62 7.71 -8.07 -5.20
CA GLY A 62 8.87 -7.46 -4.60
C GLY A 62 10.10 -7.52 -5.51
N ALA A 63 10.38 -8.69 -6.06
CA ALA A 63 11.49 -8.89 -7.00
C ALA A 63 11.31 -8.09 -8.29
N ILE A 64 10.11 -8.07 -8.84
CA ILE A 64 9.79 -7.29 -10.04
C ILE A 64 10.04 -5.81 -9.81
N PHE A 65 9.54 -5.27 -8.70
CA PHE A 65 9.68 -3.85 -8.39
C PHE A 65 11.13 -3.46 -8.11
N ASP A 66 11.89 -4.34 -7.45
CA ASP A 66 13.31 -4.10 -7.21
C ASP A 66 14.11 -4.05 -8.51
N ARG A 67 13.71 -4.81 -9.51
CA ARG A 67 14.35 -4.76 -10.84
C ARG A 67 13.88 -3.60 -11.69
N LEU A 68 12.60 -3.24 -11.61
CA LEU A 68 12.06 -2.08 -12.33
C LEU A 68 12.67 -0.79 -11.84
N VAL A 69 12.87 -0.67 -10.52
CA VAL A 69 13.39 0.54 -9.89
C VAL A 69 14.60 0.12 -9.05
N GLY A 70 15.78 0.23 -9.64
CA GLY A 70 17.03 -0.13 -8.97
C GLY A 70 17.51 0.93 -8.01
N GLU A 71 18.43 0.54 -7.13
CA GLU A 71 19.14 1.46 -6.25
C GLU A 71 20.35 2.05 -6.99
N ARG A 72 20.78 3.23 -6.53
CA ARG A 72 22.03 3.86 -6.98
C ARG A 72 22.15 4.04 -8.48
N GLU A 73 21.03 4.31 -9.16
CA GLU A 73 21.09 4.63 -10.58
C GLU A 73 21.82 5.96 -10.79
N VAL A 74 22.68 6.00 -11.80
CA VAL A 74 23.55 7.16 -12.03
C VAL A 74 22.79 8.47 -12.27
N TYR A 75 21.55 8.38 -12.72
CA TYR A 75 20.73 9.56 -13.00
C TYR A 75 19.93 10.05 -11.79
N TYR A 76 20.00 9.37 -10.65
CA TYR A 76 19.32 9.85 -9.43
C TYR A 76 20.07 11.06 -8.87
N THR A 77 19.31 12.07 -8.45
CA THR A 77 19.85 13.25 -7.76
C THR A 77 19.45 13.30 -6.28
N HIS A 78 18.38 12.58 -5.91
CA HIS A 78 17.92 12.47 -4.52
C HIS A 78 18.64 11.31 -3.86
N THR A 79 19.81 11.58 -3.24
CA THR A 79 20.73 10.52 -2.79
C THR A 79 21.16 10.65 -1.34
N LEU A 80 20.72 11.69 -0.62
CA LEU A 80 21.23 11.96 0.73
C LEU A 80 20.52 11.18 1.84
N GLU A 81 19.39 10.55 1.54
CA GLU A 81 18.56 9.85 2.54
C GLU A 81 18.69 8.33 2.47
N GLY A 82 19.71 7.82 1.80
CA GLY A 82 19.97 6.40 1.64
C GLY A 82 19.69 5.92 0.23
N ASP A 83 20.24 4.75 -0.11
CA ASP A 83 20.13 4.16 -1.46
C ASP A 83 18.73 3.69 -1.79
N ASP A 84 17.92 3.40 -0.79
CA ASP A 84 16.56 2.87 -0.94
C ASP A 84 15.49 3.94 -1.01
N ASP A 85 15.82 5.20 -0.72
CA ASP A 85 14.80 6.25 -0.59
C ASP A 85 14.23 6.68 -1.94
N MET A 86 15.07 7.01 -2.92
CA MET A 86 14.56 7.38 -4.24
C MET A 86 13.78 6.24 -4.91
N PRO A 87 14.26 4.98 -4.88
CA PRO A 87 13.46 3.86 -5.34
C PRO A 87 12.09 3.76 -4.65
N ALA A 88 12.01 4.01 -3.35
CA ALA A 88 10.74 3.97 -2.63
C ALA A 88 9.76 5.04 -3.13
N HIS A 89 10.23 6.26 -3.41
CA HIS A 89 9.40 7.30 -4.02
C HIS A 89 8.88 6.90 -5.40
N ALA A 90 9.72 6.31 -6.23
CA ALA A 90 9.32 5.84 -7.55
C ALA A 90 8.33 4.69 -7.47
N LYS A 91 8.56 3.72 -6.58
CA LYS A 91 7.65 2.59 -6.37
C LYS A 91 6.29 3.05 -5.85
N SER A 92 6.26 4.02 -4.93
CA SER A 92 5.04 4.64 -4.45
C SER A 92 4.24 5.28 -5.59
N THR A 93 4.93 5.98 -6.48
CA THR A 93 4.32 6.63 -7.66
C THR A 93 3.73 5.61 -8.60
N LEU A 94 4.42 4.49 -8.83
CA LEU A 94 3.94 3.42 -9.69
C LEU A 94 2.74 2.68 -9.09
N THR A 95 2.76 2.45 -7.78
CA THR A 95 1.72 1.69 -7.08
C THR A 95 0.46 2.54 -6.88
N GLY A 96 0.64 3.80 -6.52
CA GLY A 96 -0.45 4.68 -6.13
C GLY A 96 -0.66 4.71 -4.63
N VAL A 97 -1.42 5.70 -4.17
CA VAL A 97 -1.59 5.99 -2.75
C VAL A 97 -3.04 5.85 -2.27
N GLU A 98 -3.95 5.47 -3.13
CA GLU A 98 -5.36 5.41 -2.79
C GLU A 98 -6.05 4.20 -3.40
N LEU A 99 -7.07 3.71 -2.69
CA LEU A 99 -7.95 2.63 -3.12
C LEU A 99 -9.37 2.94 -2.68
N THR A 100 -10.34 2.50 -3.46
CA THR A 100 -11.74 2.47 -3.05
C THR A 100 -12.24 1.04 -3.14
N VAL A 101 -12.79 0.54 -2.04
CA VAL A 101 -13.29 -0.84 -1.94
C VAL A 101 -14.79 -0.79 -1.65
N PRO A 102 -15.62 -1.46 -2.45
CA PRO A 102 -17.05 -1.58 -2.17
C PRO A 102 -17.29 -2.34 -0.87
N VAL A 103 -18.34 -1.96 -0.16
CA VAL A 103 -18.83 -2.67 1.02
C VAL A 103 -20.18 -3.29 0.70
N THR A 104 -20.35 -4.57 0.97
CA THR A 104 -21.57 -5.31 0.77
C THR A 104 -21.84 -6.17 1.99
N ARG A 105 -23.04 -6.07 2.55
CA ARG A 105 -23.46 -6.83 3.73
C ARG A 105 -22.51 -6.64 4.91
N GLY A 106 -22.05 -5.41 5.11
CA GLY A 106 -21.17 -5.07 6.23
C GLY A 106 -19.73 -5.54 6.10
N ARG A 107 -19.30 -5.98 4.92
CA ARG A 107 -17.96 -6.49 4.68
C ARG A 107 -17.35 -5.84 3.45
N LEU A 108 -16.01 -5.78 3.41
CA LEU A 108 -15.32 -5.45 2.17
C LEU A 108 -15.68 -6.48 1.10
N ASN A 109 -16.11 -6.00 -0.05
CA ASN A 109 -16.46 -6.87 -1.17
C ASN A 109 -15.21 -7.15 -2.01
N LEU A 110 -14.42 -8.06 -1.46
CA LEU A 110 -13.16 -8.50 -2.06
C LEU A 110 -13.15 -10.02 -2.25
#